data_d649d6acd50e17579044ec91d6b65d69
#
_entry.id   d649d6acd50e17579044ec91d6b65d69
#
_cell.length_a   1.000
_cell.length_b   1.000
_cell.length_c   1.000
_cell.angle_alpha   90.00
_cell.angle_beta   90.00
_cell.angle_gamma   90.00
#
_symmetry.space_group_name_H-M   'P 1'
#
loop_
_entity.id
_entity.type
_entity.pdbx_description
1 polymer ?
#
loop_
_entity_poly.entity_id
_entity_poly.type
_entity_poly.pdbx_seq_one_letter_code
_entity_poly.pdbx_strand_id
1 'polypeptide(L)'
;MTPWVGIGSVLIVVALLGLPIGVLGLVRGRSRALRLRGRRAAGAVLGASVLTLIVGTATVAATQPAAAPPPVAPPVAASASTASVPVAAPDAAPVAVASTRPVASRRPTAAPTGVPGSALAVLDSLPVKGRAPMTGYARVAEFGTAWLDVDRNGCDTRNDILRRDLADTTGSGCRVLRGVLDDPYTGRVVDFVRGEGTSTAVQIDHVVSLGDAWQTGAQRLSQAKRIDLANDPINLFAVDGPTNERKGDGDTATWLPPNKAFRCTYVAHQVGVKKAYGLWVAPAEKAAMQRILTTCPTARAPVSSVSDVVLPVAAPRVHRSTAAAPSSAPKPPARADAGVVHPGAFCSPQGATGHTAKGTPMTCRTSATDTRDRWRSSL
;
A
#
# COMPACT_ATOMS: atom_id res chain seq x y z
N MET A 1 25.03 33.57 29.50
CA MET A 1 25.34 32.51 28.50
C MET A 1 26.35 31.57 29.15
N THR A 2 25.93 30.36 29.50
CA THR A 2 26.80 29.39 30.17
C THR A 2 27.71 28.73 29.14
N PRO A 3 29.00 28.55 29.37
CA PRO A 3 29.96 27.98 28.41
C PRO A 3 29.63 26.55 28.00
N TRP A 4 28.80 25.84 28.72
CA TRP A 4 28.39 24.46 28.48
C TRP A 4 27.50 24.26 27.26
N VAL A 5 26.66 25.25 26.87
CA VAL A 5 25.79 25.14 25.67
C VAL A 5 26.62 25.13 24.38
N GLY A 6 27.72 25.90 24.37
CA GLY A 6 28.64 25.93 23.24
C GLY A 6 29.36 24.60 23.00
N ILE A 7 29.77 23.91 24.09
CA ILE A 7 30.48 22.63 24.01
C ILE A 7 29.58 21.52 23.46
N GLY A 8 28.33 21.44 23.92
CA GLY A 8 27.36 20.45 23.41
C GLY A 8 27.08 20.59 21.91
N SER A 9 26.93 21.83 21.44
CA SER A 9 26.72 22.13 20.02
C SER A 9 27.93 21.76 19.16
N VAL A 10 29.14 22.02 19.62
CA VAL A 10 30.37 21.62 18.89
C VAL A 10 30.53 20.13 18.82
N LEU A 11 30.21 19.38 19.89
CA LEU A 11 30.26 17.91 19.91
C LEU A 11 29.27 17.30 18.92
N ILE A 12 28.04 17.83 18.80
CA ILE A 12 27.06 17.36 17.83
C ILE A 12 27.53 17.59 16.39
N VAL A 13 28.09 18.76 16.09
CA VAL A 13 28.62 19.04 14.74
C VAL A 13 29.76 18.09 14.37
N VAL A 14 30.70 17.85 15.29
CA VAL A 14 31.81 16.91 15.06
C VAL A 14 31.28 15.47 14.82
N ALA A 15 30.29 15.05 15.59
CA ALA A 15 29.66 13.73 15.41
C ALA A 15 28.95 13.60 14.05
N LEU A 16 28.21 14.62 13.63
CA LEU A 16 27.50 14.63 12.35
C LEU A 16 28.45 14.62 11.15
N LEU A 17 29.60 15.27 11.25
CA LEU A 17 30.63 15.22 10.20
C LEU A 17 31.38 13.89 10.18
N GLY A 18 31.58 13.25 11.32
CA GLY A 18 32.28 11.96 11.43
C GLY A 18 31.48 10.77 10.91
N LEU A 19 30.14 10.79 11.08
CA LEU A 19 29.25 9.70 10.64
C LEU A 19 29.40 9.36 9.14
N PRO A 20 29.26 10.30 8.18
CA PRO A 20 29.37 9.97 6.76
C PRO A 20 30.77 9.49 6.37
N ILE A 21 31.83 10.01 7.02
CA ILE A 21 33.20 9.57 6.78
C ILE A 21 33.41 8.13 7.26
N GLY A 22 32.87 7.77 8.43
CA GLY A 22 32.92 6.43 8.97
C GLY A 22 32.18 5.42 8.09
N VAL A 23 30.97 5.74 7.62
CA VAL A 23 30.18 4.91 6.71
C VAL A 23 30.89 4.74 5.36
N LEU A 24 31.39 5.82 4.78
CA LEU A 24 32.12 5.76 3.49
C LEU A 24 33.41 4.92 3.62
N GLY A 25 34.11 5.01 4.75
CA GLY A 25 35.29 4.21 5.04
C GLY A 25 34.98 2.74 5.22
N LEU A 26 33.85 2.36 5.84
CA LEU A 26 33.38 1.00 5.96
C LEU A 26 33.04 0.37 4.61
N VAL A 27 32.36 1.11 3.74
CA VAL A 27 31.94 0.62 2.42
C VAL A 27 33.13 0.45 1.48
N ARG A 28 34.02 1.46 1.41
CA ARG A 28 35.14 1.49 0.46
C ARG A 28 36.47 1.02 1.04
N GLY A 29 36.55 0.76 2.34
CA GLY A 29 37.76 0.33 3.04
C GLY A 29 38.84 1.40 3.19
N ARG A 30 38.59 2.66 2.76
CA ARG A 30 39.54 3.77 2.83
C ARG A 30 38.85 5.13 2.78
N SER A 31 39.39 6.11 3.45
CA SER A 31 39.00 7.51 3.33
C SER A 31 40.23 8.41 3.22
N ARG A 32 40.27 9.25 2.16
CA ARG A 32 41.35 10.21 1.93
C ARG A 32 41.28 11.39 2.91
N ALA A 33 40.09 11.78 3.37
CA ALA A 33 39.89 12.93 4.24
C ALA A 33 40.57 12.79 5.62
N LEU A 34 40.56 11.56 6.19
CA LEU A 34 41.20 11.26 7.48
C LEU A 34 42.34 10.26 7.37
N ARG A 35 42.84 9.97 6.16
CA ARG A 35 43.91 8.97 5.89
C ARG A 35 43.60 7.59 6.49
N LEU A 36 42.32 7.24 6.64
CA LEU A 36 41.89 5.94 7.16
C LEU A 36 42.20 4.83 6.15
N ARG A 37 42.87 3.79 6.61
CA ARG A 37 43.16 2.58 5.85
C ARG A 37 42.56 1.39 6.59
N GLY A 38 41.63 0.68 5.93
CA GLY A 38 40.99 -0.51 6.46
C GLY A 38 39.67 -0.26 7.22
N ARG A 39 38.81 -1.30 7.19
CA ARG A 39 37.48 -1.25 7.77
C ARG A 39 37.46 -1.09 9.30
N ARG A 40 38.49 -1.60 9.98
CA ARG A 40 38.58 -1.50 11.46
C ARG A 40 38.76 -0.06 11.91
N ALA A 41 39.59 0.73 11.21
CA ALA A 41 39.78 2.15 11.52
C ALA A 41 38.50 2.98 11.20
N ALA A 42 37.79 2.65 10.13
CA ALA A 42 36.52 3.30 9.80
C ALA A 42 35.41 2.96 10.81
N GLY A 43 35.37 1.73 11.31
CA GLY A 43 34.45 1.32 12.38
C GLY A 43 34.69 2.05 13.70
N ALA A 44 35.97 2.29 14.06
CA ALA A 44 36.31 3.05 15.27
C ALA A 44 35.83 4.51 15.18
N VAL A 45 35.97 5.15 14.01
CA VAL A 45 35.45 6.52 13.79
C VAL A 45 33.93 6.56 13.87
N LEU A 46 33.25 5.57 13.29
CA LEU A 46 31.79 5.48 13.36
C LEU A 46 31.32 5.29 14.80
N GLY A 47 31.94 4.38 15.55
CA GLY A 47 31.60 4.11 16.95
C GLY A 47 31.84 5.34 17.85
N ALA A 48 32.94 6.03 17.68
CA ALA A 48 33.23 7.26 18.41
C ALA A 48 32.22 8.38 18.08
N SER A 49 31.84 8.52 16.82
CA SER A 49 30.87 9.53 16.39
C SER A 49 29.47 9.28 16.97
N VAL A 50 29.02 8.02 17.03
CA VAL A 50 27.73 7.64 17.63
C VAL A 50 27.74 7.89 19.14
N LEU A 51 28.82 7.51 19.84
CA LEU A 51 28.96 7.74 21.28
C LEU A 51 28.95 9.24 21.60
N THR A 52 29.67 10.06 20.82
CA THR A 52 29.70 11.52 20.98
C THR A 52 28.33 12.16 20.77
N LEU A 53 27.56 11.64 19.79
CA LEU A 53 26.19 12.09 19.53
C LEU A 53 25.25 11.81 20.71
N ILE A 54 25.31 10.59 21.28
CA ILE A 54 24.48 10.20 22.43
C ILE A 54 24.81 11.05 23.66
N VAL A 55 26.08 11.24 23.97
CA VAL A 55 26.50 12.09 25.08
C VAL A 55 26.14 13.57 24.87
N GLY A 56 26.31 14.07 23.63
CA GLY A 56 25.96 15.44 23.27
C GLY A 56 24.47 15.72 23.40
N THR A 57 23.59 14.79 22.99
CA THR A 57 22.13 14.97 23.14
C THR A 57 21.67 14.86 24.58
N ALA A 58 22.28 13.99 25.39
CA ALA A 58 21.95 13.85 26.80
C ALA A 58 22.30 15.13 27.59
N THR A 59 23.43 15.79 27.29
CA THR A 59 23.82 17.06 27.94
C THR A 59 22.91 18.22 27.56
N VAL A 60 22.45 18.29 26.30
CA VAL A 60 21.49 19.33 25.86
C VAL A 60 20.13 19.14 26.54
N ALA A 61 19.65 17.89 26.66
CA ALA A 61 18.37 17.59 27.31
C ALA A 61 18.40 17.93 28.84
N ALA A 62 19.54 17.71 29.49
CA ALA A 62 19.70 18.03 30.94
C ALA A 62 19.78 19.52 31.25
N THR A 63 20.06 20.37 30.25
CA THR A 63 20.21 21.82 30.43
C THR A 63 18.98 22.63 30.00
N GLN A 64 17.94 22.01 29.47
CA GLN A 64 16.69 22.71 29.18
C GLN A 64 15.91 22.93 30.48
N PRO A 65 15.55 24.19 30.84
CA PRO A 65 14.62 24.43 31.93
C PRO A 65 13.29 23.79 31.61
N ALA A 66 12.68 23.11 32.59
CA ALA A 66 11.36 22.51 32.45
C ALA A 66 10.39 23.59 31.95
N ALA A 67 9.70 23.29 30.85
CA ALA A 67 8.65 24.17 30.33
C ALA A 67 7.61 24.36 31.44
N ALA A 68 7.34 25.62 31.82
CA ALA A 68 6.27 25.92 32.75
C ALA A 68 4.93 25.36 32.22
N PRO A 69 4.09 24.75 33.07
CA PRO A 69 2.79 24.30 32.63
C PRO A 69 1.99 25.51 32.10
N PRO A 70 1.16 25.34 31.07
CA PRO A 70 0.32 26.40 30.55
C PRO A 70 -0.57 26.95 31.67
N PRO A 71 -0.84 28.27 31.73
CA PRO A 71 -1.70 28.85 32.73
C PRO A 71 -3.08 28.23 32.65
N VAL A 72 -3.54 27.66 33.77
CA VAL A 72 -4.89 27.16 33.92
C VAL A 72 -5.83 28.36 33.82
N ALA A 73 -6.70 28.37 32.83
CA ALA A 73 -7.74 29.39 32.71
C ALA A 73 -8.63 29.36 33.96
N PRO A 74 -8.95 30.53 34.52
CA PRO A 74 -9.82 30.58 35.71
C PRO A 74 -11.20 30.00 35.35
N PRO A 75 -11.86 29.30 36.28
CA PRO A 75 -13.21 28.82 36.07
C PRO A 75 -14.16 29.99 35.83
N VAL A 76 -14.88 29.94 34.72
CA VAL A 76 -15.96 30.91 34.45
C VAL A 76 -17.04 30.65 35.49
N ALA A 77 -17.22 31.60 36.40
CA ALA A 77 -18.28 31.57 37.38
C ALA A 77 -19.63 31.64 36.65
N ALA A 78 -20.39 30.57 36.73
CA ALA A 78 -21.79 30.56 36.32
C ALA A 78 -22.60 31.45 37.32
N SER A 79 -22.96 32.63 36.88
CA SER A 79 -23.89 33.49 37.60
C SER A 79 -25.27 32.84 37.57
N ALA A 80 -25.67 32.21 38.67
CA ALA A 80 -27.03 31.78 38.92
C ALA A 80 -27.87 33.03 39.19
N SER A 81 -28.67 33.41 38.21
CA SER A 81 -29.72 34.44 38.39
C SER A 81 -30.98 33.76 38.95
N THR A 82 -31.16 33.87 40.25
CA THR A 82 -32.39 33.50 40.93
C THR A 82 -33.42 34.61 40.71
N ALA A 83 -34.35 34.40 39.78
CA ALA A 83 -35.59 35.21 39.72
C ALA A 83 -36.73 34.37 40.31
N SER A 84 -37.13 34.78 41.48
CA SER A 84 -38.35 34.29 42.15
C SER A 84 -39.60 34.84 41.43
N VAL A 85 -40.50 33.99 41.02
CA VAL A 85 -41.84 34.37 40.53
C VAL A 85 -42.87 33.78 41.50
N PRO A 86 -43.87 34.54 41.90
CA PRO A 86 -44.86 34.11 42.94
C PRO A 86 -45.89 33.13 42.37
N VAL A 87 -46.25 32.18 43.24
CA VAL A 87 -47.27 31.19 43.05
C VAL A 87 -48.64 31.86 43.05
N ALA A 88 -49.45 31.64 42.02
CA ALA A 88 -50.88 31.75 42.06
C ALA A 88 -51.50 30.51 41.38
N ALA A 89 -52.25 29.72 42.08
CA ALA A 89 -53.14 28.66 41.63
C ALA A 89 -54.58 29.07 41.95
N PRO A 90 -55.58 28.31 41.48
CA PRO A 90 -55.82 27.66 40.18
C PRO A 90 -57.21 28.12 39.61
N ASP A 91 -57.42 27.99 38.32
CA ASP A 91 -58.74 27.85 37.76
C ASP A 91 -58.77 26.77 36.68
N ALA A 92 -59.69 25.83 36.87
CA ALA A 92 -59.88 24.68 36.02
C ALA A 92 -60.77 25.05 34.83
N ALA A 93 -60.30 24.82 33.61
CA ALA A 93 -61.11 24.79 32.41
C ALA A 93 -60.74 23.56 31.52
N PRO A 94 -61.68 23.00 30.76
CA PRO A 94 -61.70 21.61 30.36
C PRO A 94 -60.68 21.32 29.21
N VAL A 95 -60.06 20.16 29.32
CA VAL A 95 -59.12 19.60 28.36
C VAL A 95 -59.82 19.31 27.04
N ALA A 96 -59.52 20.08 25.99
CA ALA A 96 -59.83 19.73 24.61
C ALA A 96 -58.89 18.60 24.15
N VAL A 97 -59.48 17.44 23.86
CA VAL A 97 -58.76 16.29 23.27
C VAL A 97 -58.24 16.71 21.90
N ALA A 98 -56.95 17.00 21.82
CA ALA A 98 -56.28 17.24 20.55
C ALA A 98 -56.27 15.93 19.78
N SER A 99 -57.02 15.89 18.68
CA SER A 99 -57.02 14.83 17.69
C SER A 99 -55.59 14.65 17.11
N THR A 100 -54.95 13.56 17.43
CA THR A 100 -53.65 13.19 16.86
C THR A 100 -53.83 12.89 15.39
N ARG A 101 -53.50 13.87 14.57
CA ARG A 101 -53.37 13.71 13.14
C ARG A 101 -52.30 12.62 12.88
N PRO A 102 -52.59 11.55 12.09
CA PRO A 102 -51.57 10.55 11.79
C PRO A 102 -50.41 11.24 11.07
N VAL A 103 -49.20 11.12 11.64
CA VAL A 103 -47.96 11.46 10.92
C VAL A 103 -47.91 10.51 9.75
N ALA A 104 -48.13 11.06 8.55
CA ALA A 104 -47.98 10.32 7.32
C ALA A 104 -46.53 9.75 7.28
N SER A 105 -46.45 8.44 7.42
CA SER A 105 -45.21 7.70 7.24
C SER A 105 -44.65 8.08 5.86
N ARG A 106 -43.57 8.87 5.84
CA ARG A 106 -42.85 9.16 4.58
C ARG A 106 -42.42 7.83 4.01
N ARG A 107 -43.11 7.40 2.95
CA ARG A 107 -42.69 6.31 2.10
C ARG A 107 -41.20 6.53 1.75
N PRO A 108 -40.32 5.54 1.95
CA PRO A 108 -38.94 5.70 1.57
C PRO A 108 -38.89 6.10 0.08
N THR A 109 -38.37 7.29 -0.17
CA THR A 109 -38.12 7.72 -1.57
C THR A 109 -37.17 6.66 -2.14
N ALA A 110 -37.58 6.00 -3.22
CA ALA A 110 -36.75 5.01 -3.89
C ALA A 110 -35.39 5.67 -4.21
N ALA A 111 -34.31 4.99 -3.84
CA ALA A 111 -32.99 5.46 -4.17
C ALA A 111 -32.91 5.65 -5.71
N PRO A 112 -32.25 6.70 -6.21
CA PRO A 112 -32.13 6.93 -7.64
C PRO A 112 -31.49 5.72 -8.31
N THR A 113 -32.23 5.02 -9.16
CA THR A 113 -31.73 3.93 -9.98
C THR A 113 -30.90 4.53 -11.10
N GLY A 114 -29.64 4.06 -11.26
CA GLY A 114 -28.73 4.55 -12.29
C GLY A 114 -29.26 4.24 -13.72
N VAL A 115 -28.87 5.09 -14.66
CA VAL A 115 -29.08 4.82 -16.09
C VAL A 115 -28.45 3.46 -16.44
N PRO A 116 -29.12 2.59 -17.21
CA PRO A 116 -28.55 1.30 -17.60
C PRO A 116 -27.12 1.41 -18.14
N GLY A 117 -26.19 0.61 -17.62
CA GLY A 117 -24.76 0.65 -17.96
C GLY A 117 -23.94 1.76 -17.27
N SER A 118 -24.55 2.58 -16.43
CA SER A 118 -23.81 3.55 -15.60
C SER A 118 -23.14 2.87 -14.40
N ALA A 119 -22.11 3.53 -13.84
CA ALA A 119 -21.44 3.07 -12.64
C ALA A 119 -22.40 2.95 -11.45
N LEU A 120 -23.41 3.82 -11.37
CA LEU A 120 -24.45 3.73 -10.32
C LEU A 120 -25.31 2.47 -10.47
N ALA A 121 -25.72 2.12 -11.70
CA ALA A 121 -26.47 0.87 -11.95
C ALA A 121 -25.61 -0.38 -11.65
N VAL A 122 -24.31 -0.34 -11.98
CA VAL A 122 -23.38 -1.43 -11.63
C VAL A 122 -23.22 -1.53 -10.12
N LEU A 123 -23.04 -0.41 -9.40
CA LEU A 123 -22.96 -0.36 -7.93
C LEU A 123 -24.19 -1.00 -7.26
N ASP A 124 -25.39 -0.74 -7.79
CA ASP A 124 -26.62 -1.31 -7.24
C ASP A 124 -26.66 -2.85 -7.37
N SER A 125 -25.98 -3.40 -8.37
CA SER A 125 -25.85 -4.86 -8.57
C SER A 125 -24.79 -5.52 -7.68
N LEU A 126 -23.92 -4.76 -7.00
CA LEU A 126 -22.88 -5.34 -6.14
C LEU A 126 -23.48 -5.86 -4.83
N PRO A 127 -23.03 -7.02 -4.34
CA PRO A 127 -23.41 -7.50 -3.02
C PRO A 127 -23.00 -6.52 -1.92
N VAL A 128 -23.85 -6.39 -0.89
CA VAL A 128 -23.55 -5.57 0.29
C VAL A 128 -23.31 -6.50 1.47
N LYS A 129 -22.12 -6.41 2.08
CA LYS A 129 -21.71 -7.24 3.23
C LYS A 129 -20.79 -6.45 4.15
N GLY A 130 -20.67 -6.86 5.42
CA GLY A 130 -19.65 -6.36 6.32
C GLY A 130 -18.23 -6.74 5.84
N ARG A 131 -17.24 -6.00 6.33
CA ARG A 131 -15.82 -6.32 6.05
C ARG A 131 -15.43 -7.63 6.70
N ALA A 132 -14.70 -8.47 5.96
CA ALA A 132 -14.06 -9.67 6.51
C ALA A 132 -12.82 -9.28 7.33
N PRO A 133 -12.37 -10.16 8.25
CA PRO A 133 -11.12 -9.94 9.00
C PRO A 133 -9.90 -9.86 8.07
N MET A 134 -8.84 -9.19 8.53
CA MET A 134 -7.53 -9.18 7.86
C MET A 134 -6.73 -10.48 8.05
N THR A 135 -7.27 -11.48 8.75
CA THR A 135 -6.59 -12.75 9.00
C THR A 135 -6.05 -13.36 7.71
N GLY A 136 -4.79 -13.73 7.71
CA GLY A 136 -4.11 -14.33 6.56
C GLY A 136 -3.64 -13.32 5.50
N TYR A 137 -3.91 -12.01 5.66
CA TYR A 137 -3.40 -11.02 4.70
C TYR A 137 -1.88 -10.93 4.75
N ALA A 138 -1.26 -11.28 3.64
CA ALA A 138 0.17 -11.10 3.41
C ALA A 138 0.36 -10.62 1.96
N ARG A 139 0.53 -9.29 1.79
CA ARG A 139 0.46 -8.64 0.47
C ARG A 139 1.20 -9.39 -0.63
N VAL A 140 2.46 -9.73 -0.42
CA VAL A 140 3.28 -10.39 -1.46
C VAL A 140 2.91 -11.86 -1.64
N ALA A 141 2.60 -12.56 -0.55
CA ALA A 141 2.21 -13.98 -0.62
C ALA A 141 0.86 -14.16 -1.34
N GLU A 142 -0.08 -13.24 -1.10
CA GLU A 142 -1.44 -13.36 -1.60
C GLU A 142 -1.64 -12.73 -2.99
N PHE A 143 -0.99 -11.59 -3.27
CA PHE A 143 -1.16 -10.82 -4.50
C PHE A 143 0.06 -10.86 -5.42
N GLY A 144 1.08 -11.66 -5.08
CA GLY A 144 2.31 -11.78 -5.85
C GLY A 144 3.28 -10.61 -5.65
N THR A 145 4.42 -10.70 -6.34
CA THR A 145 5.38 -9.60 -6.39
C THR A 145 4.82 -8.44 -7.19
N ALA A 146 5.18 -7.21 -6.82
CA ALA A 146 4.70 -6.03 -7.50
C ALA A 146 5.11 -6.01 -8.98
N TRP A 147 4.18 -5.56 -9.80
CA TRP A 147 4.30 -5.16 -11.19
C TRP A 147 4.61 -6.32 -12.15
N LEU A 148 3.86 -7.42 -12.01
CA LEU A 148 3.91 -8.51 -12.97
C LEU A 148 3.32 -8.07 -14.32
N ASP A 149 3.93 -8.53 -15.42
CA ASP A 149 3.39 -8.40 -16.76
C ASP A 149 2.23 -9.39 -16.95
N VAL A 150 0.99 -8.94 -16.63
CA VAL A 150 -0.21 -9.79 -16.67
C VAL A 150 -0.86 -9.81 -18.04
N ASP A 151 -0.67 -8.79 -18.85
CA ASP A 151 -1.19 -8.70 -20.23
C ASP A 151 -0.21 -9.25 -21.26
N ARG A 152 1.01 -9.62 -20.82
CA ARG A 152 2.08 -10.25 -21.63
C ARG A 152 2.54 -9.38 -22.80
N ASN A 153 2.54 -8.07 -22.60
CA ASN A 153 3.03 -7.13 -23.60
C ASN A 153 4.57 -6.98 -23.57
N GLY A 154 5.26 -7.64 -22.63
CA GLY A 154 6.71 -7.61 -22.44
C GLY A 154 7.18 -6.48 -21.52
N CYS A 155 6.26 -5.69 -20.95
CA CYS A 155 6.55 -4.63 -20.02
C CYS A 155 5.99 -4.99 -18.63
N ASP A 156 6.59 -4.49 -17.56
CA ASP A 156 5.97 -4.59 -16.25
C ASP A 156 4.83 -3.59 -16.09
N THR A 157 3.80 -3.98 -15.37
CA THR A 157 2.59 -3.16 -15.18
C THR A 157 2.87 -1.74 -14.68
N ARG A 158 3.91 -1.53 -13.84
CA ARG A 158 4.27 -0.17 -13.40
C ARG A 158 4.68 0.73 -14.57
N ASN A 159 5.47 0.20 -15.49
CA ASN A 159 5.90 0.99 -16.65
C ASN A 159 4.75 1.23 -17.64
N ASP A 160 3.81 0.29 -17.75
CA ASP A 160 2.62 0.47 -18.59
C ASP A 160 1.74 1.60 -18.04
N ILE A 161 1.47 1.60 -16.73
CA ILE A 161 0.70 2.66 -16.09
C ILE A 161 1.42 4.02 -16.15
N LEU A 162 2.74 4.05 -15.90
CA LEU A 162 3.51 5.30 -16.06
C LEU A 162 3.44 5.82 -17.50
N ARG A 163 3.49 4.93 -18.50
CA ARG A 163 3.40 5.32 -19.91
C ARG A 163 2.00 5.79 -20.30
N ARG A 164 0.96 5.21 -19.71
CA ARG A 164 -0.44 5.60 -19.93
C ARG A 164 -0.76 6.97 -19.32
N ASP A 165 -0.26 7.23 -18.11
CA ASP A 165 -0.73 8.32 -17.26
C ASP A 165 0.16 9.57 -17.30
N LEU A 166 1.44 9.45 -17.72
CA LEU A 166 2.36 10.57 -17.80
C LEU A 166 2.44 11.11 -19.23
N ALA A 167 2.44 12.42 -19.34
CA ALA A 167 2.82 13.12 -20.57
C ALA A 167 4.35 13.18 -20.70
N ASP A 168 4.85 13.47 -21.92
CA ASP A 168 6.27 13.73 -22.25
C ASP A 168 7.22 12.65 -21.71
N THR A 169 6.79 11.40 -21.78
CA THR A 169 7.59 10.29 -21.26
C THR A 169 8.88 10.08 -22.06
N THR A 170 9.99 9.94 -21.34
CA THR A 170 11.28 9.52 -21.91
C THR A 170 11.74 8.24 -21.25
N GLY A 171 12.49 7.43 -22.01
CA GLY A 171 12.98 6.15 -21.49
C GLY A 171 13.60 5.28 -22.57
N SER A 172 13.83 4.00 -22.26
CA SER A 172 14.34 3.00 -23.20
C SER A 172 13.56 1.70 -23.04
N GLY A 173 13.10 1.15 -24.14
CA GLY A 173 12.22 -0.02 -24.15
C GLY A 173 10.95 0.24 -23.33
N CYS A 174 10.63 -0.65 -22.41
CA CYS A 174 9.48 -0.48 -21.49
C CYS A 174 9.73 0.57 -20.39
N ARG A 175 11.00 0.85 -20.07
CA ARG A 175 11.35 1.61 -18.87
C ARG A 175 11.14 3.10 -19.05
N VAL A 176 10.16 3.68 -18.36
CA VAL A 176 9.95 5.13 -18.26
C VAL A 176 10.95 5.72 -17.28
N LEU A 177 11.73 6.72 -17.73
CA LEU A 177 12.75 7.39 -16.92
C LEU A 177 12.30 8.76 -16.44
N ARG A 178 11.54 9.49 -17.26
CA ARG A 178 10.98 10.81 -16.94
C ARG A 178 9.59 10.92 -17.53
N GLY A 179 8.82 11.87 -17.05
CA GLY A 179 7.51 12.25 -17.57
C GLY A 179 6.85 13.28 -16.66
N VAL A 180 5.74 13.80 -17.06
CA VAL A 180 4.95 14.80 -16.32
C VAL A 180 3.59 14.18 -16.01
N LEU A 181 3.21 14.16 -14.75
CA LEU A 181 1.91 13.65 -14.30
C LEU A 181 0.98 14.82 -13.99
N ASP A 182 -0.15 14.88 -14.69
CA ASP A 182 -1.31 15.65 -14.22
C ASP A 182 -2.00 14.80 -13.14
N ASP A 183 -1.58 14.99 -11.87
CA ASP A 183 -2.00 14.09 -10.80
C ASP A 183 -3.51 14.11 -10.57
N PRO A 184 -4.21 12.98 -10.77
CA PRO A 184 -5.66 12.94 -10.63
C PRO A 184 -6.11 13.14 -9.18
N TYR A 185 -5.27 12.83 -8.19
CA TYR A 185 -5.67 12.91 -6.78
C TYR A 185 -5.62 14.32 -6.23
N THR A 186 -4.64 15.12 -6.60
CA THR A 186 -4.48 16.50 -6.11
C THR A 186 -4.87 17.55 -7.13
N GLY A 187 -4.91 17.22 -8.42
CA GLY A 187 -5.07 18.16 -9.52
C GLY A 187 -3.83 19.01 -9.76
N ARG A 188 -2.66 18.57 -9.29
CA ARG A 188 -1.37 19.25 -9.47
C ARG A 188 -0.53 18.55 -10.52
N VAL A 189 0.38 19.29 -11.11
CA VAL A 189 1.42 18.73 -11.97
C VAL A 189 2.57 18.22 -11.10
N VAL A 190 3.04 17.00 -11.38
CA VAL A 190 4.16 16.34 -10.69
C VAL A 190 5.16 15.86 -11.72
N ASP A 191 6.42 16.33 -11.61
CA ASP A 191 7.50 15.84 -12.45
C ASP A 191 7.97 14.45 -11.94
N PHE A 192 7.95 13.48 -12.82
CA PHE A 192 8.49 12.15 -12.54
C PHE A 192 9.93 12.04 -13.04
N VAL A 193 10.82 11.69 -12.15
CA VAL A 193 12.20 11.29 -12.46
C VAL A 193 12.48 9.98 -11.76
N ARG A 194 12.81 8.94 -12.54
CA ARG A 194 13.17 7.63 -11.99
C ARG A 194 14.53 7.70 -11.32
N GLY A 195 14.61 7.33 -10.07
CA GLY A 195 15.85 7.30 -9.29
C GLY A 195 15.60 6.88 -7.85
N GLU A 196 16.69 6.63 -7.13
CA GLU A 196 16.66 6.44 -5.69
C GLU A 196 16.23 7.78 -5.03
N GLY A 197 15.21 7.75 -4.19
CA GLY A 197 14.66 8.94 -3.53
C GLY A 197 13.75 9.83 -4.39
N THR A 198 13.74 9.71 -5.72
CA THR A 198 12.88 10.52 -6.61
C THR A 198 11.68 9.76 -7.16
N SER A 199 11.79 8.45 -7.35
CA SER A 199 10.70 7.61 -7.88
C SER A 199 9.45 7.59 -7.01
N THR A 200 9.57 7.95 -5.74
CA THR A 200 8.47 7.98 -4.76
C THR A 200 7.53 9.18 -4.93
N ALA A 201 7.95 10.22 -5.69
CA ALA A 201 7.10 11.37 -6.00
C ALA A 201 5.84 10.94 -6.76
N VAL A 202 5.97 9.94 -7.66
CA VAL A 202 4.86 9.32 -8.37
C VAL A 202 4.78 7.83 -8.02
N GLN A 203 3.69 7.44 -7.41
CA GLN A 203 3.39 6.04 -7.07
C GLN A 203 2.29 5.51 -7.98
N ILE A 204 2.19 4.17 -8.10
CA ILE A 204 1.02 3.54 -8.72
C ILE A 204 0.11 3.08 -7.58
N ASP A 205 -1.07 3.65 -7.53
CA ASP A 205 -2.10 3.31 -6.56
C ASP A 205 -3.07 2.26 -7.09
N HIS A 206 -3.58 1.45 -6.18
CA HIS A 206 -4.73 0.57 -6.40
C HIS A 206 -5.99 1.31 -5.95
N VAL A 207 -6.89 1.71 -6.87
CA VAL A 207 -8.13 2.44 -6.49
C VAL A 207 -9.00 1.63 -5.53
N VAL A 208 -9.05 0.31 -5.68
CA VAL A 208 -9.45 -0.62 -4.63
C VAL A 208 -8.16 -1.17 -4.03
N SER A 209 -7.76 -0.65 -2.86
CA SER A 209 -6.53 -1.08 -2.20
C SER A 209 -6.55 -2.59 -1.94
N LEU A 210 -5.37 -3.22 -1.92
CA LEU A 210 -5.30 -4.68 -1.76
C LEU A 210 -5.81 -5.13 -0.37
N GLY A 211 -5.65 -4.29 0.66
CA GLY A 211 -6.23 -4.54 1.98
C GLY A 211 -7.75 -4.43 1.98
N ASP A 212 -8.35 -3.43 1.30
CA ASP A 212 -9.80 -3.34 1.11
C ASP A 212 -10.33 -4.51 0.29
N ALA A 213 -9.67 -4.84 -0.82
CA ALA A 213 -10.03 -6.00 -1.64
C ALA A 213 -10.04 -7.29 -0.83
N TRP A 214 -9.02 -7.50 0.03
CA TRP A 214 -8.94 -8.65 0.93
C TRP A 214 -10.18 -8.73 1.82
N GLN A 215 -10.53 -7.63 2.48
CA GLN A 215 -11.68 -7.56 3.38
C GLN A 215 -13.03 -7.58 2.66
N THR A 216 -13.06 -7.36 1.36
CA THR A 216 -14.30 -7.30 0.57
C THR A 216 -14.43 -8.41 -0.47
N GLY A 217 -13.66 -9.51 -0.31
CA GLY A 217 -13.90 -10.72 -1.07
C GLY A 217 -12.68 -11.39 -1.70
N ALA A 218 -11.55 -10.69 -1.84
CA ALA A 218 -10.37 -11.24 -2.48
C ALA A 218 -9.79 -12.48 -1.75
N GLN A 219 -10.09 -12.66 -0.46
CA GLN A 219 -9.78 -13.89 0.27
C GLN A 219 -10.33 -15.16 -0.40
N ARG A 220 -11.42 -15.04 -1.15
CA ARG A 220 -12.10 -16.16 -1.82
C ARG A 220 -11.62 -16.41 -3.24
N LEU A 221 -10.83 -15.49 -3.79
CA LEU A 221 -10.25 -15.62 -5.11
C LEU A 221 -9.08 -16.60 -5.10
N SER A 222 -8.81 -17.22 -6.24
CA SER A 222 -7.53 -17.92 -6.42
C SER A 222 -6.38 -16.92 -6.38
N GLN A 223 -5.18 -17.39 -6.05
CA GLN A 223 -3.99 -16.53 -6.07
C GLN A 223 -3.77 -15.88 -7.44
N ALA A 224 -3.99 -16.62 -8.53
CA ALA A 224 -3.90 -16.08 -9.89
C ALA A 224 -4.85 -14.87 -10.08
N LYS A 225 -6.12 -14.98 -9.66
CA LYS A 225 -7.08 -13.88 -9.74
C LYS A 225 -6.72 -12.70 -8.84
N ARG A 226 -6.09 -12.92 -7.69
CA ARG A 226 -5.56 -11.84 -6.85
C ARG A 226 -4.37 -11.13 -7.50
N ILE A 227 -3.52 -11.87 -8.21
CA ILE A 227 -2.42 -11.30 -9.00
C ILE A 227 -2.98 -10.46 -10.15
N ASP A 228 -3.98 -10.96 -10.87
CA ASP A 228 -4.69 -10.20 -11.90
C ASP A 228 -5.24 -8.89 -11.34
N LEU A 229 -5.99 -8.93 -10.22
CA LEU A 229 -6.55 -7.75 -9.54
C LEU A 229 -5.46 -6.72 -9.15
N ALA A 230 -4.31 -7.20 -8.69
CA ALA A 230 -3.20 -6.33 -8.27
C ALA A 230 -2.48 -5.65 -9.45
N ASN A 231 -2.63 -6.20 -10.66
CA ASN A 231 -1.94 -5.69 -11.85
C ASN A 231 -2.93 -5.25 -12.96
N ASP A 232 -4.24 -5.24 -12.67
CA ASP A 232 -5.25 -4.82 -13.63
C ASP A 232 -5.19 -3.31 -13.86
N PRO A 233 -5.02 -2.84 -15.11
CA PRO A 233 -4.96 -1.41 -15.44
C PRO A 233 -6.18 -0.60 -14.98
N ILE A 234 -7.39 -1.20 -14.86
CA ILE A 234 -8.56 -0.48 -14.34
C ILE A 234 -8.48 -0.21 -12.84
N ASN A 235 -7.65 -0.95 -12.11
CA ASN A 235 -7.42 -0.78 -10.67
C ASN A 235 -6.24 0.17 -10.38
N LEU A 236 -5.53 0.65 -11.38
CA LEU A 236 -4.25 1.31 -11.21
C LEU A 236 -4.24 2.72 -11.78
N PHE A 237 -3.69 3.68 -11.02
CA PHE A 237 -3.37 5.04 -11.47
C PHE A 237 -1.99 5.47 -10.99
N ALA A 238 -1.27 6.20 -11.84
CA ALA A 238 -0.12 6.98 -11.39
C ALA A 238 -0.64 8.21 -10.62
N VAL A 239 -0.13 8.43 -9.42
CA VAL A 239 -0.64 9.46 -8.49
C VAL A 239 0.48 10.08 -7.66
N ASP A 240 0.22 11.24 -7.05
CA ASP A 240 1.08 11.87 -6.04
C ASP A 240 1.36 10.90 -4.87
N GLY A 241 2.64 10.60 -4.65
CA GLY A 241 3.07 9.62 -3.66
C GLY A 241 2.59 9.93 -2.25
N PRO A 242 2.82 11.14 -1.70
CA PRO A 242 2.35 11.52 -0.38
C PRO A 242 0.82 11.41 -0.21
N THR A 243 0.05 11.67 -1.27
CA THR A 243 -1.41 11.54 -1.22
C THR A 243 -1.85 10.07 -1.24
N ASN A 244 -1.14 9.22 -1.98
CA ASN A 244 -1.35 7.78 -1.96
C ASN A 244 -1.05 7.18 -0.58
N GLU A 245 0.04 7.59 0.05
CA GLU A 245 0.39 7.13 1.41
C GLU A 245 -0.70 7.49 2.44
N ARG A 246 -1.30 8.69 2.33
CA ARG A 246 -2.43 9.09 3.19
C ARG A 246 -3.71 8.30 2.92
N LYS A 247 -3.93 7.83 1.70
CA LYS A 247 -5.06 6.96 1.36
C LYS A 247 -4.95 5.62 2.08
N GLY A 248 -3.78 4.99 2.07
CA GLY A 248 -3.57 3.65 2.63
C GLY A 248 -4.59 2.63 2.09
N ASP A 249 -5.21 1.88 2.98
CA ASP A 249 -6.27 0.91 2.64
C ASP A 249 -7.69 1.51 2.70
N GLY A 250 -7.82 2.85 2.61
CA GLY A 250 -9.09 3.55 2.66
C GLY A 250 -10.03 3.21 1.50
N ASP A 251 -11.32 3.02 1.81
CA ASP A 251 -12.42 2.93 0.87
C ASP A 251 -13.09 4.29 0.64
N THR A 252 -14.11 4.36 -0.21
CA THR A 252 -14.85 5.61 -0.49
C THR A 252 -15.52 6.23 0.75
N ALA A 253 -15.80 5.47 1.81
CA ALA A 253 -16.38 6.00 3.04
C ALA A 253 -15.34 6.70 3.92
N THR A 254 -14.08 6.29 3.83
CA THR A 254 -13.00 6.74 4.70
C THR A 254 -12.02 7.67 4.00
N TRP A 255 -11.92 7.60 2.67
CA TRP A 255 -11.03 8.45 1.89
C TRP A 255 -11.57 8.73 0.49
N LEU A 256 -11.37 9.94 0.03
CA LEU A 256 -11.64 10.38 -1.34
C LEU A 256 -10.51 11.32 -1.82
N PRO A 257 -10.20 11.33 -3.13
CA PRO A 257 -9.24 12.29 -3.68
C PRO A 257 -9.59 13.72 -3.27
N PRO A 258 -8.61 14.53 -2.83
CA PRO A 258 -8.79 15.97 -2.62
C PRO A 258 -9.35 16.67 -3.86
N ASN A 259 -8.88 16.28 -5.05
CA ASN A 259 -9.41 16.74 -6.33
C ASN A 259 -10.84 16.24 -6.55
N LYS A 260 -11.79 17.14 -6.31
CA LYS A 260 -13.23 16.82 -6.42
C LYS A 260 -13.64 16.44 -7.85
N ALA A 261 -12.98 17.00 -8.88
CA ALA A 261 -13.30 16.71 -10.28
C ALA A 261 -13.02 15.25 -10.66
N PHE A 262 -12.05 14.59 -10.00
CA PHE A 262 -11.71 13.20 -10.26
C PHE A 262 -12.59 12.19 -9.51
N ARG A 263 -13.37 12.59 -8.51
CA ARG A 263 -14.09 11.66 -7.63
C ARG A 263 -15.09 10.76 -8.37
N CYS A 264 -15.74 11.27 -9.41
CA CYS A 264 -16.63 10.46 -10.23
C CYS A 264 -15.89 9.32 -10.92
N THR A 265 -14.77 9.62 -11.57
CA THR A 265 -13.90 8.63 -12.22
C THR A 265 -13.35 7.64 -11.20
N TYR A 266 -12.83 8.14 -10.07
CA TYR A 266 -12.29 7.30 -8.99
C TYR A 266 -13.31 6.26 -8.50
N VAL A 267 -14.52 6.70 -8.16
CA VAL A 267 -15.58 5.80 -7.66
C VAL A 267 -16.09 4.87 -8.76
N ALA A 268 -16.20 5.35 -10.01
CA ALA A 268 -16.58 4.49 -11.13
C ALA A 268 -15.58 3.36 -11.35
N HIS A 269 -14.26 3.64 -11.21
CA HIS A 269 -13.22 2.62 -11.28
C HIS A 269 -13.33 1.61 -10.13
N GLN A 270 -13.53 2.06 -8.89
CA GLN A 270 -13.75 1.14 -7.77
C GLN A 270 -14.93 0.19 -8.02
N VAL A 271 -16.04 0.73 -8.54
CA VAL A 271 -17.22 -0.09 -8.90
C VAL A 271 -16.88 -1.10 -10.00
N GLY A 272 -16.15 -0.66 -11.04
CA GLY A 272 -15.69 -1.54 -12.13
C GLY A 272 -14.82 -2.69 -11.63
N VAL A 273 -13.83 -2.39 -10.80
CA VAL A 273 -12.95 -3.38 -10.19
C VAL A 273 -13.74 -4.36 -9.33
N LYS A 274 -14.58 -3.86 -8.42
CA LYS A 274 -15.40 -4.73 -7.55
C LYS A 274 -16.32 -5.64 -8.36
N LYS A 275 -16.88 -5.14 -9.46
CA LYS A 275 -17.68 -5.96 -10.39
C LYS A 275 -16.86 -7.03 -11.08
N ALA A 276 -15.71 -6.67 -11.65
CA ALA A 276 -14.85 -7.58 -12.42
C ALA A 276 -14.34 -8.75 -11.56
N TYR A 277 -14.05 -8.49 -10.28
CA TYR A 277 -13.48 -9.49 -9.37
C TYR A 277 -14.49 -10.08 -8.38
N GLY A 278 -15.80 -9.81 -8.54
CA GLY A 278 -16.84 -10.36 -7.67
C GLY A 278 -16.71 -9.95 -6.20
N LEU A 279 -16.12 -8.78 -5.96
CA LEU A 279 -16.00 -8.21 -4.62
C LEU A 279 -17.33 -7.60 -4.18
N TRP A 280 -17.50 -7.42 -2.87
CA TRP A 280 -18.66 -6.72 -2.32
C TRP A 280 -18.31 -5.32 -1.83
N VAL A 281 -19.31 -4.53 -1.50
CA VAL A 281 -19.17 -3.23 -0.85
C VAL A 281 -19.68 -3.29 0.59
N ALA A 282 -19.01 -2.56 1.49
CA ALA A 282 -19.52 -2.35 2.85
C ALA A 282 -20.70 -1.37 2.81
N PRO A 283 -21.66 -1.42 3.78
CA PRO A 283 -22.81 -0.53 3.76
C PRO A 283 -22.45 0.96 3.71
N ALA A 284 -21.48 1.40 4.51
CA ALA A 284 -21.02 2.79 4.53
C ALA A 284 -20.32 3.17 3.21
N GLU A 285 -19.52 2.26 2.64
CA GLU A 285 -18.87 2.42 1.37
C GLU A 285 -19.90 2.59 0.23
N LYS A 286 -20.92 1.69 0.17
CA LYS A 286 -22.00 1.81 -0.82
C LYS A 286 -22.70 3.17 -0.74
N ALA A 287 -23.05 3.60 0.46
CA ALA A 287 -23.71 4.88 0.66
C ALA A 287 -22.82 6.07 0.23
N ALA A 288 -21.50 6.00 0.47
CA ALA A 288 -20.56 7.01 0.04
C ALA A 288 -20.40 7.03 -1.50
N MET A 289 -20.28 5.87 -2.14
CA MET A 289 -20.21 5.74 -3.60
C MET A 289 -21.50 6.28 -4.26
N GLN A 290 -22.66 5.95 -3.74
CA GLN A 290 -23.93 6.48 -4.23
C GLN A 290 -23.99 8.00 -4.18
N ARG A 291 -23.57 8.63 -3.06
CA ARG A 291 -23.53 10.10 -2.96
C ARG A 291 -22.64 10.74 -4.04
N ILE A 292 -21.55 10.11 -4.41
CA ILE A 292 -20.69 10.64 -5.50
C ILE A 292 -21.34 10.38 -6.86
N LEU A 293 -21.75 9.15 -7.15
CA LEU A 293 -22.23 8.77 -8.48
C LEU A 293 -23.57 9.42 -8.86
N THR A 294 -24.38 9.82 -7.89
CA THR A 294 -25.59 10.62 -8.16
C THR A 294 -25.28 12.01 -8.71
N THR A 295 -24.10 12.56 -8.44
CA THR A 295 -23.66 13.84 -9.05
C THR A 295 -23.15 13.68 -10.48
N CYS A 296 -22.92 12.45 -10.95
CA CYS A 296 -22.41 12.10 -12.27
C CYS A 296 -23.10 10.85 -12.83
N PRO A 297 -24.43 10.91 -13.09
CA PRO A 297 -25.24 9.72 -13.41
C PRO A 297 -24.88 9.01 -14.71
N THR A 298 -24.13 9.68 -15.59
CA THR A 298 -23.64 9.13 -16.87
C THR A 298 -22.27 8.47 -16.75
N ALA A 299 -21.57 8.59 -15.59
CA ALA A 299 -20.28 7.96 -15.39
C ALA A 299 -20.40 6.44 -15.60
N ARG A 300 -19.47 5.84 -16.33
CA ARG A 300 -19.45 4.41 -16.62
C ARG A 300 -18.38 3.72 -15.80
N ALA A 301 -18.70 2.54 -15.28
CA ALA A 301 -17.71 1.66 -14.68
C ALA A 301 -16.84 1.03 -15.78
N PRO A 302 -15.51 1.10 -15.69
CA PRO A 302 -14.63 0.45 -16.65
C PRO A 302 -14.77 -1.07 -16.56
N VAL A 303 -14.47 -1.75 -17.67
CA VAL A 303 -14.46 -3.20 -17.78
C VAL A 303 -13.01 -3.67 -17.81
N SER A 304 -12.69 -4.72 -17.05
CA SER A 304 -11.36 -5.33 -17.05
C SER A 304 -11.10 -6.11 -18.32
N SER A 305 -9.94 -5.90 -18.93
CA SER A 305 -9.45 -6.76 -20.02
C SER A 305 -8.65 -7.96 -19.51
N VAL A 306 -8.19 -7.91 -18.25
CA VAL A 306 -7.37 -8.96 -17.62
C VAL A 306 -8.26 -10.04 -16.99
N SER A 307 -9.40 -9.64 -16.40
CA SER A 307 -10.28 -10.59 -15.69
C SER A 307 -10.92 -11.64 -16.61
N ASP A 308 -11.05 -11.34 -17.89
CA ASP A 308 -11.64 -12.23 -18.91
C ASP A 308 -10.60 -13.15 -19.57
N VAL A 309 -9.31 -12.96 -19.31
CA VAL A 309 -8.27 -13.87 -19.72
C VAL A 309 -8.44 -15.15 -18.89
N VAL A 310 -9.22 -16.08 -19.40
CA VAL A 310 -9.24 -17.45 -18.91
C VAL A 310 -7.85 -18.02 -19.22
N LEU A 311 -6.98 -17.97 -18.20
CA LEU A 311 -5.74 -18.74 -18.26
C LEU A 311 -6.19 -20.18 -18.54
N PRO A 312 -5.71 -20.84 -19.60
CA PRO A 312 -5.99 -22.27 -19.77
C PRO A 312 -5.52 -22.91 -18.46
N VAL A 313 -6.49 -23.31 -17.64
CA VAL A 313 -6.22 -24.18 -16.51
C VAL A 313 -5.53 -25.36 -17.16
N ALA A 314 -4.24 -25.56 -16.88
CA ALA A 314 -3.54 -26.75 -17.31
C ALA A 314 -4.44 -27.88 -16.83
N ALA A 315 -5.10 -28.53 -17.78
CA ALA A 315 -6.04 -29.60 -17.47
C ALA A 315 -5.29 -30.55 -16.54
N PRO A 316 -5.90 -30.99 -15.42
CA PRO A 316 -5.29 -31.99 -14.60
C PRO A 316 -4.95 -33.13 -15.57
N ARG A 317 -3.67 -33.48 -15.69
CA ARG A 317 -3.25 -34.63 -16.46
C ARG A 317 -3.95 -35.81 -15.83
N VAL A 318 -5.10 -36.18 -16.40
CA VAL A 318 -5.75 -37.44 -16.13
C VAL A 318 -4.75 -38.47 -16.60
N HIS A 319 -3.98 -39.03 -15.69
CA HIS A 319 -3.21 -40.22 -15.95
C HIS A 319 -4.24 -41.32 -16.29
N ARG A 320 -4.48 -41.48 -17.58
CA ARG A 320 -5.21 -42.66 -18.08
C ARG A 320 -4.35 -43.87 -17.74
N SER A 321 -4.69 -44.56 -16.67
CA SER A 321 -4.08 -45.81 -16.28
C SER A 321 -4.42 -46.86 -17.34
N THR A 322 -3.55 -47.00 -18.33
CA THR A 322 -3.52 -48.22 -19.13
C THR A 322 -2.65 -49.19 -18.38
N ALA A 323 -3.27 -50.23 -17.85
CA ALA A 323 -2.57 -51.37 -17.26
C ALA A 323 -1.64 -52.00 -18.33
N ALA A 324 -0.34 -51.95 -18.06
CA ALA A 324 0.68 -52.70 -18.75
C ALA A 324 1.66 -53.26 -17.72
N ALA A 325 2.05 -54.47 -17.99
CA ALA A 325 2.77 -55.46 -17.18
C ALA A 325 4.09 -54.95 -16.53
N PRO A 326 4.62 -55.65 -15.52
CA PRO A 326 5.72 -55.17 -14.67
C PRO A 326 7.06 -55.23 -15.43
N SER A 327 7.70 -54.05 -15.56
CA SER A 327 9.08 -53.96 -16.03
C SER A 327 9.85 -53.04 -15.10
N SER A 328 10.92 -53.55 -14.51
CA SER A 328 12.13 -52.93 -13.94
C SER A 328 12.01 -51.58 -13.21
N ALA A 329 12.57 -51.53 -12.02
CA ALA A 329 12.63 -50.37 -11.13
C ALA A 329 13.11 -49.04 -11.81
N PRO A 330 12.41 -47.91 -11.56
CA PRO A 330 12.80 -46.62 -12.14
C PRO A 330 14.10 -46.09 -11.50
N LYS A 331 15.06 -45.76 -12.37
CA LYS A 331 16.23 -44.94 -12.02
C LYS A 331 15.72 -43.59 -11.45
N PRO A 332 16.29 -43.05 -10.36
CA PRO A 332 15.89 -41.75 -9.84
C PRO A 332 15.99 -40.66 -10.93
N PRO A 333 15.05 -39.68 -10.98
CA PRO A 333 15.11 -38.61 -11.96
C PRO A 333 16.40 -37.82 -11.78
N ALA A 334 17.09 -37.56 -12.90
CA ALA A 334 18.28 -36.73 -12.91
C ALA A 334 17.93 -35.36 -12.33
N ARG A 335 18.74 -34.91 -11.35
CA ARG A 335 18.60 -33.59 -10.75
C ARG A 335 18.76 -32.53 -11.84
N ALA A 336 17.80 -31.59 -11.90
CA ALA A 336 17.89 -30.50 -12.84
C ALA A 336 19.14 -29.65 -12.54
N ASP A 337 20.04 -29.52 -13.53
CA ASP A 337 21.20 -28.65 -13.43
C ASP A 337 20.79 -27.21 -13.83
N ALA A 338 20.86 -26.28 -12.90
CA ALA A 338 20.47 -24.88 -13.11
C ALA A 338 21.60 -24.04 -13.75
N GLY A 339 22.72 -24.63 -14.16
CA GLY A 339 23.87 -23.92 -14.75
C GLY A 339 24.57 -23.00 -13.75
N VAL A 340 24.95 -21.78 -14.19
CA VAL A 340 25.65 -20.81 -13.33
C VAL A 340 24.67 -20.12 -12.37
N VAL A 341 24.95 -20.22 -11.08
CA VAL A 341 24.08 -19.71 -10.01
C VAL A 341 24.84 -18.81 -9.02
N HIS A 342 24.12 -17.97 -8.30
CA HIS A 342 24.70 -17.06 -7.32
C HIS A 342 24.50 -17.58 -5.89
N PRO A 343 25.58 -17.70 -5.06
CA PRO A 343 25.48 -18.09 -3.67
C PRO A 343 24.50 -17.20 -2.89
N GLY A 344 23.61 -17.80 -2.11
CA GLY A 344 22.61 -17.09 -1.30
C GLY A 344 21.37 -16.59 -2.05
N ALA A 345 21.34 -16.64 -3.38
CA ALA A 345 20.13 -16.34 -4.14
C ALA A 345 19.04 -17.39 -3.90
N PHE A 346 17.76 -17.00 -4.01
CA PHE A 346 16.64 -17.92 -3.93
C PHE A 346 16.69 -18.93 -5.08
N CYS A 347 16.23 -20.14 -4.81
CA CYS A 347 16.24 -21.24 -5.78
C CYS A 347 14.99 -22.12 -5.67
N SER A 348 14.70 -22.86 -6.73
CA SER A 348 13.65 -23.89 -6.81
C SER A 348 13.93 -24.80 -8.01
N PRO A 349 13.61 -26.09 -7.94
CA PRO A 349 13.11 -26.82 -6.78
C PRO A 349 14.20 -27.12 -5.76
N GLN A 350 13.82 -27.44 -4.52
CA GLN A 350 14.77 -27.93 -3.52
C GLN A 350 15.51 -29.16 -4.02
N GLY A 351 16.82 -29.20 -3.80
CA GLY A 351 17.69 -30.26 -4.30
C GLY A 351 18.23 -30.05 -5.73
N ALA A 352 17.81 -28.99 -6.43
CA ALA A 352 18.44 -28.62 -7.70
C ALA A 352 19.94 -28.37 -7.50
N THR A 353 20.76 -28.68 -8.52
CA THR A 353 22.21 -28.46 -8.53
C THR A 353 22.58 -27.35 -9.51
N GLY A 354 23.69 -26.69 -9.29
CA GLY A 354 24.26 -25.67 -10.14
C GLY A 354 25.70 -25.39 -9.74
N HIS A 355 26.32 -24.40 -10.34
CA HIS A 355 27.70 -24.01 -9.99
C HIS A 355 27.85 -22.48 -10.06
N THR A 356 28.77 -21.94 -9.28
CA THR A 356 29.12 -20.52 -9.39
C THR A 356 29.92 -20.25 -10.68
N ALA A 357 30.04 -18.97 -11.06
CA ALA A 357 30.91 -18.58 -12.17
C ALA A 357 32.41 -19.02 -12.02
N LYS A 358 32.80 -19.39 -10.78
CA LYS A 358 34.12 -19.96 -10.48
C LYS A 358 34.12 -21.49 -10.41
N GLY A 359 33.04 -22.15 -10.80
CA GLY A 359 32.93 -23.61 -10.82
C GLY A 359 32.59 -24.25 -9.45
N THR A 360 32.34 -23.48 -8.37
CA THR A 360 32.00 -24.05 -7.08
C THR A 360 30.63 -24.71 -7.15
N PRO A 361 30.47 -26.00 -6.81
CA PRO A 361 29.18 -26.68 -6.83
C PRO A 361 28.21 -26.14 -5.78
N MET A 362 26.97 -25.94 -6.17
CA MET A 362 25.91 -25.39 -5.36
C MET A 362 24.69 -26.31 -5.36
N THR A 363 23.98 -26.35 -4.23
CA THR A 363 22.72 -27.06 -4.10
C THR A 363 21.64 -26.13 -3.54
N CYS A 364 20.46 -26.21 -4.10
CA CYS A 364 19.27 -25.52 -3.64
C CYS A 364 18.77 -26.15 -2.35
N ARG A 365 18.96 -25.51 -1.19
CA ARG A 365 18.56 -26.06 0.13
C ARG A 365 18.30 -24.98 1.18
N THR A 366 17.55 -25.35 2.21
CA THR A 366 17.38 -24.59 3.45
C THR A 366 18.63 -24.71 4.34
N SER A 367 18.68 -24.00 5.45
CA SER A 367 19.64 -24.17 6.55
C SER A 367 18.92 -24.08 7.89
N ALA A 368 19.62 -24.41 8.97
CA ALA A 368 19.08 -24.32 10.32
C ALA A 368 18.60 -22.91 10.73
N THR A 369 19.18 -21.88 10.11
CA THR A 369 18.88 -20.46 10.41
C THR A 369 18.05 -19.77 9.32
N ASP A 370 17.82 -20.39 8.16
CA ASP A 370 16.99 -19.85 7.07
C ASP A 370 16.20 -20.99 6.40
N THR A 371 14.90 -20.99 6.62
CA THR A 371 13.96 -22.01 6.10
C THR A 371 13.62 -21.82 4.61
N ARG A 372 14.11 -20.78 3.98
CA ARG A 372 13.93 -20.54 2.54
C ARG A 372 14.99 -21.25 1.73
N ASP A 373 14.60 -21.79 0.57
CA ASP A 373 15.52 -22.43 -0.34
C ASP A 373 16.46 -21.42 -1.00
N ARG A 374 17.77 -21.63 -0.80
CA ARG A 374 18.83 -20.79 -1.38
C ARG A 374 19.96 -21.64 -1.91
N TRP A 375 20.68 -21.11 -2.92
CA TRP A 375 21.91 -21.69 -3.42
C TRP A 375 22.98 -21.70 -2.33
N ARG A 376 23.36 -22.86 -1.87
CA ARG A 376 24.37 -23.07 -0.85
C ARG A 376 25.45 -24.01 -1.37
N SER A 377 26.69 -23.81 -0.90
CA SER A 377 27.80 -24.71 -1.26
C SER A 377 27.44 -26.17 -0.91
N SER A 378 27.77 -27.07 -1.79
CA SER A 378 27.57 -28.52 -1.61
C SER A 378 28.61 -29.17 -0.70
N LEU A 379 29.60 -28.37 -0.20
CA LEU A 379 30.63 -28.81 0.75
C LEU A 379 30.10 -28.77 2.18
#